data_e7d3c9e201d33baa5ebc3d9c8d8b9392
#
_entry.id   e7d3c9e201d33baa5ebc3d9c8d8b9392
#
_cell.length_a   1.000
_cell.length_b   1.000
_cell.length_c   1.000
_cell.angle_alpha   90.00
_cell.angle_beta   90.00
_cell.angle_gamma   90.00
#
_symmetry.space_group_name_H-M   'P 1'
#
loop_
_entity.id
_entity.type
_entity.pdbx_description
1 polymer ?
#
loop_
_entity_poly.entity_id
_entity_poly.type
_entity_poly.pdbx_seq_one_letter_code
_entity_poly.pdbx_strand_id
1 'polypeptide(L)'
;KKISKLGIENVLVRPYVTDEYVYLSADAEDKYVIAQANAPVNEYNEFIRRNSCRFYNQFAIYDYEYIDFMDVAPNQVVGISAALIPFLEHDDAGRALMGSNMQTQAVPLLRPEVPIVSTGMEEAAVADSGQVIIAEEDGEVLSVTGDSLVVKQTTGDLKLYKLRKYQRSNQSTCIDQRPAVSQGQLIHKGDVIVDSS
;
A
#
# COMPACT_ATOMS: atom_id res chain seq x y z
N LYS A 1 25.48 7.07 -26.09
CA LYS A 1 26.54 7.49 -27.04
C LYS A 1 27.95 7.02 -26.64
N LYS A 2 28.28 6.77 -25.37
CA LYS A 2 29.58 6.21 -24.94
C LYS A 2 29.68 4.69 -25.14
N ILE A 3 28.58 3.98 -24.97
CA ILE A 3 28.49 2.51 -25.07
C ILE A 3 28.83 2.01 -26.48
N SER A 4 28.36 2.72 -27.51
CA SER A 4 28.60 2.33 -28.90
C SER A 4 30.08 2.44 -29.36
N LYS A 5 30.93 3.14 -28.60
CA LYS A 5 32.37 3.31 -28.91
C LYS A 5 33.27 2.27 -28.26
N LEU A 6 32.82 1.62 -27.16
CA LEU A 6 33.63 0.69 -26.38
C LEU A 6 33.37 -0.77 -26.69
N GLY A 7 32.32 -1.10 -27.44
CA GLY A 7 31.84 -2.47 -27.59
C GLY A 7 31.16 -2.97 -26.32
N ILE A 8 30.13 -3.79 -26.49
CA ILE A 8 29.29 -4.28 -25.39
C ILE A 8 30.10 -5.11 -24.37
N GLU A 9 31.14 -5.79 -24.82
CA GLU A 9 31.99 -6.67 -23.98
C GLU A 9 32.84 -5.92 -22.93
N ASN A 10 33.01 -4.61 -23.10
CA ASN A 10 33.85 -3.78 -22.23
C ASN A 10 33.06 -2.82 -21.34
N VAL A 11 31.74 -2.97 -21.26
CA VAL A 11 30.89 -2.11 -20.43
C VAL A 11 30.59 -2.80 -19.11
N LEU A 12 31.14 -2.29 -18.02
CA LEU A 12 30.76 -2.70 -16.68
C LEU A 12 29.40 -2.08 -16.36
N VAL A 13 28.36 -2.91 -16.25
CA VAL A 13 27.02 -2.49 -15.84
C VAL A 13 26.91 -2.73 -14.34
N ARG A 14 26.65 -1.68 -13.57
CA ARG A 14 26.33 -1.80 -12.15
C ARG A 14 24.82 -1.59 -11.98
N PRO A 15 24.12 -2.49 -11.30
CA PRO A 15 22.73 -2.28 -10.98
C PRO A 15 22.60 -1.10 -10.02
N TYR A 16 21.58 -0.28 -10.23
CA TYR A 16 21.25 0.86 -9.37
C TYR A 16 19.79 0.80 -8.97
N VAL A 17 19.48 1.34 -7.81
CA VAL A 17 18.11 1.40 -7.28
C VAL A 17 17.36 2.52 -8.00
N THR A 18 16.22 2.19 -8.60
CA THR A 18 15.34 3.13 -9.28
C THR A 18 14.24 3.62 -8.33
N ASP A 19 13.54 4.69 -8.70
CA ASP A 19 12.36 5.18 -7.97
C ASP A 19 11.07 4.47 -8.41
N GLU A 20 11.18 3.44 -9.23
CA GLU A 20 10.04 2.64 -9.68
C GLU A 20 9.68 1.58 -8.63
N TYR A 21 8.42 1.57 -8.21
CA TYR A 21 7.89 0.62 -7.23
C TYR A 21 7.20 -0.55 -7.94
N VAL A 22 7.55 -1.76 -7.54
CA VAL A 22 6.95 -3.00 -8.04
C VAL A 22 6.31 -3.74 -6.89
N TYR A 23 5.05 -4.15 -7.06
CA TYR A 23 4.33 -4.97 -6.09
C TYR A 23 4.44 -6.43 -6.52
N LEU A 24 4.97 -7.25 -5.64
CA LEU A 24 5.13 -8.69 -5.86
C LEU A 24 4.24 -9.48 -4.90
N SER A 25 3.62 -10.54 -5.40
CA SER A 25 3.00 -11.56 -4.54
C SER A 25 4.09 -12.43 -3.90
N ALA A 26 3.79 -13.10 -2.80
CA ALA A 26 4.77 -13.92 -2.06
C ALA A 26 5.40 -15.03 -2.94
N ASP A 27 4.60 -15.65 -3.81
CA ASP A 27 5.07 -16.68 -4.75
C ASP A 27 5.97 -16.14 -5.88
N ALA A 28 5.75 -14.87 -6.27
CA ALA A 28 6.61 -14.18 -7.22
C ALA A 28 7.90 -13.71 -6.56
N GLU A 29 7.82 -13.21 -5.33
CA GLU A 29 8.95 -12.76 -4.52
C GLU A 29 10.01 -13.84 -4.32
N ASP A 30 9.59 -15.08 -4.09
CA ASP A 30 10.49 -16.22 -3.89
C ASP A 30 11.48 -16.47 -5.04
N LYS A 31 11.23 -15.90 -6.22
CA LYS A 31 12.06 -16.07 -7.41
C LYS A 31 13.19 -15.04 -7.52
N TYR A 32 13.16 -14.01 -6.68
CA TYR A 32 14.06 -12.86 -6.78
C TYR A 32 14.93 -12.70 -5.55
N VAL A 33 16.12 -12.16 -5.77
CA VAL A 33 17.04 -11.77 -4.69
C VAL A 33 16.72 -10.34 -4.27
N ILE A 34 16.25 -10.17 -3.04
CA ILE A 34 15.77 -8.87 -2.53
C ILE A 34 16.69 -8.38 -1.43
N ALA A 35 17.28 -7.20 -1.65
CA ALA A 35 18.11 -6.53 -0.66
C ALA A 35 17.25 -5.85 0.42
N GLN A 36 17.78 -5.76 1.63
CA GLN A 36 17.12 -5.03 2.71
C GLN A 36 17.10 -3.52 2.43
N ALA A 37 16.09 -2.81 2.95
CA ALA A 37 15.94 -1.36 2.77
C ALA A 37 17.11 -0.53 3.32
N ASN A 38 17.88 -1.07 4.26
CA ASN A 38 19.06 -0.43 4.85
C ASN A 38 20.37 -0.79 4.13
N ALA A 39 20.31 -1.47 2.98
CA ALA A 39 21.50 -1.81 2.21
C ALA A 39 22.23 -0.52 1.80
N PRO A 40 23.57 -0.46 1.98
CA PRO A 40 24.33 0.75 1.69
C PRO A 40 24.42 0.99 0.18
N VAL A 41 23.95 2.16 -0.25
CA VAL A 41 24.04 2.66 -1.63
C VAL A 41 24.91 3.92 -1.68
N ASN A 42 25.50 4.20 -2.84
CA ASN A 42 26.25 5.42 -3.08
C ASN A 42 25.33 6.59 -3.53
N GLU A 43 25.92 7.75 -3.84
CA GLU A 43 25.20 8.93 -4.33
C GLU A 43 24.49 8.70 -5.70
N TYR A 44 24.86 7.64 -6.40
CA TYR A 44 24.26 7.24 -7.68
C TYR A 44 23.24 6.11 -7.53
N ASN A 45 22.81 5.81 -6.29
CA ASN A 45 21.92 4.68 -5.96
C ASN A 45 22.47 3.31 -6.35
N GLU A 46 23.79 3.14 -6.50
CA GLU A 46 24.43 1.85 -6.74
C GLU A 46 24.83 1.19 -5.42
N PHE A 47 24.72 -0.13 -5.32
CA PHE A 47 25.18 -0.87 -4.16
C PHE A 47 26.70 -0.81 -4.01
N ILE A 48 27.18 -0.47 -2.81
CA ILE A 48 28.62 -0.25 -2.57
C ILE A 48 29.38 -1.58 -2.41
N ARG A 49 28.73 -2.60 -1.85
CA ARG A 49 29.34 -3.88 -1.47
C ARG A 49 28.31 -5.01 -1.43
N ARG A 50 28.75 -6.21 -1.08
CA ARG A 50 27.88 -7.33 -0.76
C ARG A 50 26.86 -6.96 0.30
N ASN A 51 25.62 -7.34 0.07
CA ASN A 51 24.50 -7.01 0.94
C ASN A 51 23.83 -8.28 1.46
N SER A 52 23.24 -8.18 2.66
CA SER A 52 22.33 -9.18 3.16
C SER A 52 21.03 -9.11 2.37
N CYS A 53 20.67 -10.19 1.73
CA CYS A 53 19.48 -10.30 0.90
C CYS A 53 18.62 -11.48 1.34
N ARG A 54 17.35 -11.40 0.99
CA ARG A 54 16.37 -12.48 1.14
C ARG A 54 16.21 -13.17 -0.21
N PHE A 55 16.28 -14.49 -0.21
CA PHE A 55 15.97 -15.33 -1.35
C PHE A 55 15.33 -16.63 -0.84
N TYR A 56 14.16 -16.96 -1.33
CA TYR A 56 13.41 -18.18 -1.01
C TYR A 56 13.44 -18.52 0.51
N ASN A 57 12.93 -17.63 1.34
CA ASN A 57 12.88 -17.77 2.81
C ASN A 57 14.23 -17.90 3.54
N GLN A 58 15.35 -17.64 2.87
CA GLN A 58 16.67 -17.67 3.45
C GLN A 58 17.35 -16.31 3.35
N PHE A 59 18.12 -15.97 4.38
CA PHE A 59 18.98 -14.79 4.36
C PHE A 59 20.41 -15.21 4.04
N ALA A 60 20.99 -14.61 3.02
CA ALA A 60 22.37 -14.82 2.62
C ALA A 60 22.99 -13.52 2.11
N ILE A 61 24.32 -13.53 2.00
CA ILE A 61 25.06 -12.38 1.49
C ILE A 61 25.28 -12.60 0.00
N TYR A 62 24.78 -11.67 -0.80
CA TYR A 62 24.90 -11.69 -2.26
C TYR A 62 25.77 -10.53 -2.76
N ASP A 63 26.44 -10.76 -3.88
CA ASP A 63 27.08 -9.68 -4.63
C ASP A 63 26.02 -8.83 -5.34
N TYR A 64 26.33 -7.55 -5.54
CA TYR A 64 25.40 -6.56 -6.11
C TYR A 64 24.85 -6.96 -7.49
N GLU A 65 25.55 -7.80 -8.24
CA GLU A 65 25.16 -8.26 -9.58
C GLU A 65 23.93 -9.20 -9.56
N TYR A 66 23.67 -9.83 -8.42
CA TYR A 66 22.58 -10.80 -8.25
C TYR A 66 21.34 -10.21 -7.59
N ILE A 67 21.37 -8.92 -7.24
CA ILE A 67 20.26 -8.25 -6.56
C ILE A 67 19.25 -7.78 -7.60
N ASP A 68 18.01 -8.29 -7.52
CA ASP A 68 16.92 -7.93 -8.42
C ASP A 68 16.10 -6.75 -7.90
N PHE A 69 15.82 -6.72 -6.60
CA PHE A 69 15.00 -5.70 -5.95
C PHE A 69 15.57 -5.29 -4.60
N MET A 70 15.08 -4.17 -4.08
CA MET A 70 15.38 -3.67 -2.75
C MET A 70 14.08 -3.36 -2.02
N ASP A 71 13.99 -3.72 -0.75
CA ASP A 71 12.84 -3.34 0.09
C ASP A 71 12.71 -1.82 0.18
N VAL A 72 11.49 -1.31 0.12
CA VAL A 72 11.23 0.14 0.15
C VAL A 72 11.57 0.74 1.51
N ALA A 73 11.19 0.05 2.59
CA ALA A 73 11.41 0.51 3.95
C ALA A 73 11.62 -0.64 4.93
N PRO A 74 12.37 -0.45 6.02
CA PRO A 74 12.54 -1.47 7.06
C PRO A 74 11.23 -1.88 7.74
N ASN A 75 10.24 -0.99 7.73
CA ASN A 75 8.94 -1.19 8.36
C ASN A 75 8.08 -2.26 7.67
N GLN A 76 8.45 -2.72 6.49
CA GLN A 76 7.72 -3.77 5.76
C GLN A 76 7.68 -5.13 6.48
N VAL A 77 8.57 -5.36 7.45
CA VAL A 77 8.54 -6.56 8.30
C VAL A 77 7.38 -6.58 9.30
N VAL A 78 6.75 -5.41 9.53
CA VAL A 78 5.63 -5.25 10.46
C VAL A 78 4.32 -5.39 9.70
N GLY A 79 3.44 -6.29 10.15
CA GLY A 79 2.10 -6.45 9.57
C GLY A 79 1.23 -5.20 9.78
N ILE A 80 0.20 -5.01 8.96
CA ILE A 80 -0.66 -3.81 8.98
C ILE A 80 -1.29 -3.58 10.35
N SER A 81 -1.84 -4.63 10.98
CA SER A 81 -2.47 -4.50 12.30
C SER A 81 -1.48 -4.10 13.40
N ALA A 82 -0.25 -4.60 13.37
CA ALA A 82 0.79 -4.19 14.29
C ALA A 82 1.29 -2.77 14.00
N ALA A 83 1.35 -2.37 12.72
CA ALA A 83 1.73 -1.02 12.31
C ALA A 83 0.73 0.07 12.74
N LEU A 84 -0.48 -0.29 13.10
CA LEU A 84 -1.50 0.61 13.65
C LEU A 84 -1.39 0.81 15.17
N ILE A 85 -0.47 0.13 15.85
CA ILE A 85 -0.24 0.27 17.29
C ILE A 85 0.75 1.40 17.55
N PRO A 86 0.34 2.51 18.18
CA PRO A 86 1.29 3.58 18.52
C PRO A 86 2.32 3.08 19.53
N PHE A 87 3.58 3.52 19.37
CA PHE A 87 4.71 3.14 20.23
C PHE A 87 4.96 1.63 20.33
N LEU A 88 4.71 0.91 19.24
CA LEU A 88 4.88 -0.55 19.17
C LEU A 88 6.28 -1.01 19.64
N GLU A 89 7.31 -0.23 19.36
CA GLU A 89 8.69 -0.51 19.73
C GLU A 89 8.94 -0.54 21.25
N HIS A 90 8.03 0.02 22.04
CA HIS A 90 8.09 0.03 23.50
C HIS A 90 7.26 -1.07 24.17
N ASP A 91 6.51 -1.84 23.38
CA ASP A 91 5.66 -2.91 23.87
C ASP A 91 6.36 -4.27 23.80
N ASP A 92 6.03 -5.12 24.78
CA ASP A 92 6.39 -6.54 24.72
C ASP A 92 5.66 -7.25 23.56
N ALA A 93 6.35 -8.18 22.91
CA ALA A 93 5.80 -8.92 21.77
C ALA A 93 4.47 -9.62 22.08
N GLY A 94 4.33 -10.18 23.30
CA GLY A 94 3.09 -10.80 23.74
C GLY A 94 1.92 -9.81 23.83
N ARG A 95 2.18 -8.59 24.31
CA ARG A 95 1.17 -7.53 24.41
C ARG A 95 0.81 -6.94 23.06
N ALA A 96 1.80 -6.77 22.16
CA ALA A 96 1.56 -6.34 20.80
C ALA A 96 0.68 -7.34 20.03
N LEU A 97 0.91 -8.65 20.21
CA LEU A 97 0.07 -9.70 19.64
C LEU A 97 -1.37 -9.61 20.14
N MET A 98 -1.56 -9.44 21.46
CA MET A 98 -2.90 -9.30 22.04
C MET A 98 -3.61 -8.06 21.50
N GLY A 99 -2.93 -6.90 21.44
CA GLY A 99 -3.47 -5.66 20.89
C GLY A 99 -3.85 -5.78 19.41
N SER A 100 -3.01 -6.40 18.61
CA SER A 100 -3.28 -6.68 17.19
C SER A 100 -4.53 -7.56 17.00
N ASN A 101 -4.70 -8.60 17.82
CA ASN A 101 -5.90 -9.44 17.79
C ASN A 101 -7.15 -8.69 18.24
N MET A 102 -7.04 -7.81 19.24
CA MET A 102 -8.17 -7.01 19.72
C MET A 102 -8.68 -5.99 18.69
N GLN A 103 -7.85 -5.53 17.76
CA GLN A 103 -8.31 -4.67 16.66
C GLN A 103 -9.41 -5.33 15.82
N THR A 104 -9.39 -6.64 15.65
CA THR A 104 -10.42 -7.38 14.93
C THR A 104 -11.79 -7.35 15.62
N GLN A 105 -11.82 -7.03 16.90
CA GLN A 105 -13.03 -6.95 17.74
C GLN A 105 -13.52 -5.51 17.90
N ALA A 106 -12.93 -4.54 17.20
CA ALA A 106 -13.30 -3.14 17.28
C ALA A 106 -14.73 -2.93 16.76
N VAL A 107 -15.49 -2.11 17.50
CA VAL A 107 -16.87 -1.74 17.13
C VAL A 107 -16.87 -0.29 16.64
N PRO A 108 -17.49 0.01 15.49
CA PRO A 108 -17.65 1.37 14.99
C PRO A 108 -18.38 2.25 15.99
N LEU A 109 -17.85 3.44 16.26
CA LEU A 109 -18.45 4.39 17.19
C LEU A 109 -19.53 5.24 16.49
N LEU A 110 -20.55 5.66 17.26
CA LEU A 110 -21.59 6.58 16.75
C LEU A 110 -21.03 7.96 16.38
N ARG A 111 -20.01 8.41 17.09
CA ARG A 111 -19.26 9.62 16.80
C ARG A 111 -17.79 9.31 16.87
N PRO A 112 -17.18 8.88 15.77
CA PRO A 112 -15.75 8.66 15.73
C PRO A 112 -15.00 9.99 15.81
N GLU A 113 -13.94 10.03 16.60
CA GLU A 113 -13.04 11.16 16.71
C GLU A 113 -11.65 10.77 16.18
N VAL A 114 -10.93 11.74 15.64
CA VAL A 114 -9.55 11.52 15.20
C VAL A 114 -8.68 11.27 16.42
N PRO A 115 -7.89 10.20 16.45
CA PRO A 115 -7.00 9.92 17.56
C PRO A 115 -5.94 11.01 17.71
N ILE A 116 -5.64 11.42 18.95
CA ILE A 116 -4.61 12.42 19.25
C ILE A 116 -3.22 11.87 18.89
N VAL A 117 -3.01 10.57 19.12
CA VAL A 117 -1.78 9.86 18.80
C VAL A 117 -2.10 8.81 17.73
N SER A 118 -1.42 8.88 16.61
CA SER A 118 -1.57 7.99 15.48
C SER A 118 -0.21 7.52 14.96
N THR A 119 -0.20 6.51 14.10
CA THR A 119 1.02 5.97 13.50
C THR A 119 1.31 6.56 12.13
N GLY A 120 0.33 7.23 11.51
CA GLY A 120 0.38 7.69 10.12
C GLY A 120 0.02 6.61 9.09
N MET A 121 -0.21 5.37 9.53
CA MET A 121 -0.60 4.27 8.65
C MET A 121 -2.12 4.19 8.44
N GLU A 122 -2.89 4.91 9.25
CA GLU A 122 -4.36 4.83 9.30
C GLU A 122 -4.98 5.23 7.95
N GLU A 123 -4.53 6.32 7.36
CA GLU A 123 -5.05 6.82 6.09
C GLU A 123 -4.83 5.80 4.96
N ALA A 124 -3.60 5.29 4.83
CA ALA A 124 -3.27 4.26 3.84
C ALA A 124 -4.08 2.97 4.07
N ALA A 125 -4.21 2.53 5.34
CA ALA A 125 -4.97 1.33 5.68
C ALA A 125 -6.46 1.47 5.31
N VAL A 126 -7.07 2.63 5.54
CA VAL A 126 -8.47 2.89 5.17
C VAL A 126 -8.64 2.97 3.66
N ALA A 127 -7.75 3.69 2.96
CA ALA A 127 -7.80 3.83 1.51
C ALA A 127 -7.73 2.48 0.79
N ASP A 128 -6.80 1.61 1.22
CA ASP A 128 -6.57 0.30 0.60
C ASP A 128 -7.53 -0.80 1.07
N SER A 129 -8.28 -0.58 2.17
CA SER A 129 -9.20 -1.58 2.71
C SER A 129 -10.45 -1.84 1.87
N GLY A 130 -10.79 -0.91 0.96
CA GLY A 130 -12.02 -0.94 0.18
C GLY A 130 -13.30 -0.68 1.00
N GLN A 131 -13.17 -0.19 2.23
CA GLN A 131 -14.31 0.31 3.03
C GLN A 131 -14.77 1.65 2.48
N VAL A 132 -13.83 2.50 2.10
CA VAL A 132 -14.03 3.76 1.43
C VAL A 132 -13.75 3.55 -0.06
N ILE A 133 -14.56 4.15 -0.93
CA ILE A 133 -14.32 4.12 -2.38
C ILE A 133 -13.74 5.47 -2.79
N ILE A 134 -12.56 5.40 -3.41
CA ILE A 134 -11.81 6.55 -3.89
C ILE A 134 -11.94 6.64 -5.41
N ALA A 135 -12.01 7.86 -5.94
CA ALA A 135 -12.05 8.10 -7.38
C ALA A 135 -10.73 7.66 -8.03
N GLU A 136 -10.81 6.76 -9.01
CA GLU A 136 -9.62 6.28 -9.74
C GLU A 136 -9.12 7.31 -10.75
N GLU A 137 -10.02 8.13 -11.30
CA GLU A 137 -9.74 9.17 -12.30
C GLU A 137 -10.62 10.39 -12.08
N ASP A 138 -10.25 11.49 -12.73
CA ASP A 138 -11.07 12.71 -12.76
C ASP A 138 -12.36 12.47 -13.54
N GLY A 139 -13.45 13.06 -13.09
CA GLY A 139 -14.73 12.88 -13.78
C GLY A 139 -15.87 13.68 -13.20
N GLU A 140 -17.07 13.42 -13.73
CA GLU A 140 -18.32 14.00 -13.30
C GLU A 140 -19.29 12.91 -12.84
N VAL A 141 -19.95 13.13 -11.71
CA VAL A 141 -20.93 12.21 -11.14
C VAL A 141 -22.25 12.34 -11.92
N LEU A 142 -22.60 11.33 -12.71
CA LEU A 142 -23.83 11.35 -13.51
C LEU A 142 -25.06 10.94 -12.72
N SER A 143 -24.95 9.92 -11.90
CA SER A 143 -26.07 9.38 -11.13
C SER A 143 -25.62 8.87 -9.78
N VAL A 144 -26.41 9.17 -8.76
CA VAL A 144 -26.22 8.69 -7.39
C VAL A 144 -27.51 8.01 -6.96
N THR A 145 -27.39 6.73 -6.59
CA THR A 145 -28.49 5.96 -6.01
C THR A 145 -28.07 5.39 -4.67
N GLY A 146 -29.00 4.81 -3.92
CA GLY A 146 -28.67 4.15 -2.65
C GLY A 146 -27.73 2.96 -2.80
N ASP A 147 -27.68 2.31 -3.97
CA ASP A 147 -26.95 1.06 -4.21
C ASP A 147 -25.77 1.22 -5.16
N SER A 148 -25.71 2.32 -5.90
CA SER A 148 -24.68 2.52 -6.93
C SER A 148 -24.41 3.98 -7.24
N LEU A 149 -23.22 4.24 -7.73
CA LEU A 149 -22.74 5.53 -8.22
C LEU A 149 -22.21 5.36 -9.63
N VAL A 150 -22.61 6.23 -10.55
CA VAL A 150 -22.09 6.26 -11.93
C VAL A 150 -21.30 7.53 -12.16
N VAL A 151 -20.05 7.37 -12.54
CA VAL A 151 -19.12 8.46 -12.85
C VAL A 151 -18.76 8.41 -14.32
N LYS A 152 -18.82 9.53 -14.99
CA LYS A 152 -18.26 9.73 -16.32
C LYS A 152 -16.84 10.23 -16.18
N GLN A 153 -15.88 9.40 -16.54
CA GLN A 153 -14.46 9.75 -16.49
C GLN A 153 -14.09 10.75 -17.59
N THR A 154 -13.01 11.47 -17.41
CA THR A 154 -12.50 12.43 -18.41
C THR A 154 -12.16 11.76 -19.74
N THR A 155 -11.79 10.46 -19.70
CA THR A 155 -11.59 9.60 -20.88
C THR A 155 -12.86 9.38 -21.70
N GLY A 156 -14.04 9.66 -21.11
CA GLY A 156 -15.36 9.43 -21.70
C GLY A 156 -16.02 8.13 -21.29
N ASP A 157 -15.31 7.26 -20.57
CA ASP A 157 -15.83 6.00 -20.09
C ASP A 157 -16.77 6.17 -18.89
N LEU A 158 -17.72 5.24 -18.77
CA LEU A 158 -18.65 5.22 -17.64
C LEU A 158 -18.17 4.17 -16.61
N LYS A 159 -17.86 4.63 -15.41
CA LYS A 159 -17.51 3.76 -14.29
C LYS A 159 -18.69 3.59 -13.35
N LEU A 160 -19.08 2.35 -13.10
CA LEU A 160 -20.12 1.99 -12.12
C LEU A 160 -19.47 1.50 -10.84
N TYR A 161 -19.73 2.19 -9.73
CA TYR A 161 -19.35 1.76 -8.39
C TYR A 161 -20.58 1.20 -7.66
N LYS A 162 -20.50 -0.09 -7.27
CA LYS A 162 -21.56 -0.74 -6.48
C LYS A 162 -21.27 -0.57 -4.99
N LEU A 163 -22.27 -0.18 -4.22
CA LEU A 163 -22.18 0.05 -2.79
C LEU A 163 -22.54 -1.21 -1.99
N ARG A 164 -21.80 -1.43 -0.90
CA ARG A 164 -22.14 -2.49 0.08
C ARG A 164 -23.20 -1.92 1.03
N LYS A 165 -24.41 -2.49 0.95
CA LYS A 165 -25.54 -2.02 1.77
C LYS A 165 -25.90 -3.06 2.80
N TYR A 166 -25.96 -2.65 4.08
CA TYR A 166 -26.45 -3.43 5.20
C TYR A 166 -25.87 -4.85 5.29
N GLN A 167 -24.59 -5.01 4.96
CA GLN A 167 -23.92 -6.28 5.06
C GLN A 167 -23.43 -6.52 6.48
N ARG A 168 -23.56 -7.76 6.94
CA ARG A 168 -23.06 -8.15 8.26
C ARG A 168 -21.55 -8.42 8.18
N SER A 169 -20.77 -7.78 9.05
CA SER A 169 -19.36 -8.09 9.24
C SER A 169 -19.16 -9.37 10.08
N ASN A 170 -17.93 -9.86 10.13
CA ASN A 170 -17.58 -11.02 10.97
C ASN A 170 -17.83 -10.77 12.47
N GLN A 171 -17.82 -9.52 12.91
CA GLN A 171 -18.08 -9.11 14.28
C GLN A 171 -19.55 -8.72 14.53
N SER A 172 -20.45 -9.08 13.59
CA SER A 172 -21.88 -8.76 13.65
C SER A 172 -22.19 -7.26 13.62
N THR A 173 -21.27 -6.45 13.14
CA THR A 173 -21.48 -5.02 12.86
C THR A 173 -22.05 -4.81 11.46
N CYS A 174 -22.74 -3.70 11.24
CA CYS A 174 -23.31 -3.35 9.94
C CYS A 174 -22.27 -2.64 9.07
N ILE A 175 -22.08 -3.11 7.84
CA ILE A 175 -21.32 -2.42 6.80
C ILE A 175 -22.35 -1.73 5.91
N ASP A 176 -22.35 -0.41 5.91
CA ASP A 176 -23.25 0.42 5.11
C ASP A 176 -22.48 1.54 4.43
N GLN A 177 -22.24 1.40 3.12
CA GLN A 177 -21.55 2.41 2.34
C GLN A 177 -22.54 3.46 1.85
N ARG A 178 -22.17 4.74 1.99
CA ARG A 178 -22.99 5.88 1.60
C ARG A 178 -22.25 6.79 0.63
N PRO A 179 -22.91 7.28 -0.43
CA PRO A 179 -22.30 8.29 -1.31
C PRO A 179 -21.97 9.56 -0.53
N ALA A 180 -20.72 10.02 -0.68
CA ALA A 180 -20.26 11.30 -0.12
C ALA A 180 -20.37 12.45 -1.12
N VAL A 181 -20.77 12.15 -2.37
CA VAL A 181 -20.84 13.09 -3.48
C VAL A 181 -22.27 13.23 -3.99
N SER A 182 -22.57 14.35 -4.63
CA SER A 182 -23.87 14.65 -5.23
C SER A 182 -23.84 14.51 -6.76
N GLN A 183 -25.02 14.28 -7.36
CA GLN A 183 -25.16 14.26 -8.81
C GLN A 183 -24.72 15.60 -9.45
N GLY A 184 -23.93 15.53 -10.52
CA GLY A 184 -23.39 16.70 -11.24
C GLY A 184 -22.09 17.25 -10.57
N GLN A 185 -21.61 16.65 -9.51
CA GLN A 185 -20.36 17.07 -8.86
C GLN A 185 -19.15 16.63 -9.67
N LEU A 186 -18.20 17.53 -9.84
CA LEU A 186 -16.87 17.20 -10.38
C LEU A 186 -16.02 16.56 -9.27
N ILE A 187 -15.34 15.50 -9.61
CA ILE A 187 -14.45 14.76 -8.71
C ILE A 187 -13.06 14.66 -9.32
N HIS A 188 -12.06 14.65 -8.47
CA HIS A 188 -10.67 14.45 -8.84
C HIS A 188 -10.19 13.08 -8.41
N LYS A 189 -9.18 12.58 -9.11
CA LYS A 189 -8.49 11.34 -8.71
C LYS A 189 -7.99 11.46 -7.27
N GLY A 190 -8.34 10.48 -6.45
CA GLY A 190 -8.00 10.45 -5.02
C GLY A 190 -9.10 10.99 -4.10
N ASP A 191 -10.15 11.61 -4.63
CA ASP A 191 -11.28 12.07 -3.82
C ASP A 191 -12.09 10.89 -3.28
N VAL A 192 -12.56 11.02 -2.04
CA VAL A 192 -13.47 10.06 -1.42
C VAL A 192 -14.85 10.26 -2.00
N ILE A 193 -15.35 9.29 -2.75
CA ILE A 193 -16.69 9.33 -3.38
C ILE A 193 -17.74 8.55 -2.60
N VAL A 194 -17.30 7.58 -1.79
CA VAL A 194 -18.19 6.78 -0.93
C VAL A 194 -17.53 6.59 0.43
N ASP A 195 -18.26 6.88 1.46
CA ASP A 195 -17.85 6.68 2.86
C ASP A 195 -18.55 5.46 3.45
N SER A 196 -17.96 4.88 4.50
CA SER A 196 -18.53 3.77 5.27
C SER A 196 -18.79 4.24 6.69
N SER A 197 -20.03 4.46 7.02
CA SER A 197 -20.48 4.84 8.37
C SER A 197 -21.14 3.67 9.08
#